data_ffff1c86cf140455b9317afc134bc370
#
_entry.id   ffff1c86cf140455b9317afc134bc370
#
_cell.length_a   1.000
_cell.length_b   1.000
_cell.length_c   1.000
_cell.angle_alpha   90.00
_cell.angle_beta   90.00
_cell.angle_gamma   90.00
#
_symmetry.space_group_name_H-M   'P 1'
#
loop_
_entity.id
_entity.type
_entity.pdbx_description
1 polymer ?
#
loop_
_entity_poly.entity_id
_entity_poly.type
_entity_poly.pdbx_seq_one_letter_code
_entity_poly.pdbx_strand_id
1 'polypeptide(L)'
;CQRCLDICPTNAFPAPYTLDARRCISYLTIEHKGHIPREFRQPMGNRIYGCDDCLAVCPWNKFAQAASEAALQARAELRAPGLADLAALDDAAFRNLFSGSPVKRTGRDRFIRNVLIAIGNSGDAALAEPAMRLLRDDSPLVRAMAVWALARLHDAPAFKALRDAHLPEERDEDVRREWGEVGN
;
A
#
# COMPACT_ATOMS: atom_id res chain seq x y z
N CYS A 1 6.75 -26.46 -13.52
CA CYS A 1 6.75 -25.01 -13.78
C CYS A 1 6.95 -24.27 -12.45
N GLN A 2 7.82 -23.26 -12.42
CA GLN A 2 8.16 -22.49 -11.21
C GLN A 2 7.85 -20.99 -11.36
N ARG A 3 7.21 -20.56 -12.43
CA ARG A 3 6.99 -19.15 -12.73
C ARG A 3 6.34 -18.35 -11.59
N CYS A 4 5.39 -18.95 -10.86
CA CYS A 4 4.74 -18.30 -9.73
C CYS A 4 5.67 -18.13 -8.52
N LEU A 5 6.67 -18.98 -8.35
CA LEU A 5 7.69 -18.84 -7.31
C LEU A 5 8.66 -17.71 -7.69
N ASP A 6 9.11 -17.71 -8.94
CA ASP A 6 10.13 -16.78 -9.45
C ASP A 6 9.64 -15.33 -9.50
N ILE A 7 8.34 -15.12 -9.81
CA ILE A 7 7.76 -13.77 -9.96
C ILE A 7 7.43 -13.09 -8.64
N CYS A 8 7.35 -13.81 -7.52
CA CYS A 8 6.87 -13.28 -6.25
C CYS A 8 7.81 -12.20 -5.69
N PRO A 9 7.40 -10.93 -5.60
CA PRO A 9 8.31 -9.84 -5.21
C PRO A 9 8.81 -9.95 -3.76
N THR A 10 8.08 -10.68 -2.91
CA THR A 10 8.38 -10.84 -1.47
C THR A 10 8.87 -12.23 -1.11
N ASN A 11 9.13 -13.09 -2.11
CA ASN A 11 9.54 -14.48 -1.87
C ASN A 11 8.62 -15.20 -0.88
N ALA A 12 7.30 -15.09 -1.11
CA ALA A 12 6.30 -15.72 -0.25
C ALA A 12 6.22 -17.24 -0.42
N PHE A 13 6.90 -17.81 -1.41
CA PHE A 13 6.96 -19.25 -1.65
C PHE A 13 8.34 -19.81 -1.27
N PRO A 14 8.55 -20.28 -0.03
CA PRO A 14 9.84 -20.81 0.41
C PRO A 14 10.21 -22.14 -0.26
N ALA A 15 9.21 -22.86 -0.77
CA ALA A 15 9.36 -24.11 -1.50
C ALA A 15 8.16 -24.35 -2.41
N PRO A 16 8.25 -25.27 -3.40
CA PRO A 16 7.09 -25.71 -4.17
C PRO A 16 5.94 -26.18 -3.25
N TYR A 17 4.71 -25.76 -3.58
CA TYR A 17 3.48 -26.06 -2.84
C TYR A 17 3.43 -25.51 -1.40
N THR A 18 4.34 -24.62 -1.03
CA THR A 18 4.38 -24.01 0.30
C THR A 18 4.28 -22.49 0.17
N LEU A 19 3.35 -21.87 0.91
CA LEU A 19 3.16 -20.43 0.97
C LEU A 19 3.33 -19.94 2.42
N ASP A 20 4.24 -18.98 2.64
CA ASP A 20 4.25 -18.17 3.85
C ASP A 20 3.34 -16.93 3.63
N ALA A 21 2.11 -17.04 4.12
CA ALA A 21 1.12 -15.97 3.96
C ALA A 21 1.59 -14.63 4.56
N ARG A 22 2.43 -14.63 5.61
CA ARG A 22 2.95 -13.41 6.25
C ARG A 22 3.83 -12.57 5.32
N ARG A 23 4.34 -13.18 4.25
CA ARG A 23 5.14 -12.53 3.20
C ARG A 23 4.30 -12.19 1.96
N CYS A 24 3.09 -12.76 1.85
CA CYS A 24 2.24 -12.57 0.68
C CYS A 24 1.64 -11.17 0.65
N ILE A 25 1.86 -10.42 -0.45
CA ILE A 25 1.33 -9.06 -0.60
C ILE A 25 -0.20 -9.04 -0.50
N SER A 26 -0.88 -10.06 -0.98
CA SER A 26 -2.33 -10.17 -0.85
C SER A 26 -2.75 -10.21 0.62
N TYR A 27 -2.10 -11.02 1.45
CA TYR A 27 -2.32 -11.02 2.90
C TYR A 27 -1.96 -9.68 3.54
N LEU A 28 -0.81 -9.12 3.21
CA LEU A 28 -0.32 -7.86 3.79
C LEU A 28 -1.27 -6.69 3.50
N THR A 29 -1.81 -6.63 2.29
CA THR A 29 -2.70 -5.52 1.89
C THR A 29 -4.14 -5.68 2.36
N ILE A 30 -4.62 -6.92 2.53
CA ILE A 30 -6.04 -7.22 2.81
C ILE A 30 -6.27 -7.58 4.28
N GLU A 31 -5.45 -8.45 4.85
CA GLU A 31 -5.71 -9.04 6.17
C GLU A 31 -4.85 -8.46 7.30
N HIS A 32 -3.60 -8.10 7.00
CA HIS A 32 -2.68 -7.58 8.01
C HIS A 32 -3.15 -6.24 8.57
N LYS A 33 -3.34 -6.17 9.90
CA LYS A 33 -3.95 -5.00 10.57
C LYS A 33 -2.94 -3.93 11.00
N GLY A 34 -1.69 -4.33 11.25
CA GLY A 34 -0.64 -3.44 11.77
C GLY A 34 0.17 -2.73 10.68
N HIS A 35 1.32 -2.19 11.07
CA HIS A 35 2.30 -1.63 10.14
C HIS A 35 2.88 -2.72 9.25
N ILE A 36 3.00 -2.44 7.96
CA ILE A 36 3.69 -3.34 7.02
C ILE A 36 5.19 -3.33 7.35
N PRO A 37 5.83 -4.49 7.56
CA PRO A 37 7.28 -4.54 7.76
C PRO A 37 8.04 -3.88 6.62
N ARG A 38 9.11 -3.16 6.93
CA ARG A 38 9.87 -2.34 5.96
C ARG A 38 10.37 -3.14 4.77
N GLU A 39 10.82 -4.37 5.01
CA GLU A 39 11.32 -5.28 3.98
C GLU A 39 10.31 -5.53 2.84
N PHE A 40 9.01 -5.40 3.11
CA PHE A 40 7.97 -5.65 2.12
C PHE A 40 7.49 -4.40 1.39
N ARG A 41 7.70 -3.18 1.95
CA ARG A 41 7.11 -1.96 1.41
C ARG A 41 7.59 -1.64 -0.01
N GLN A 42 8.90 -1.73 -0.24
CA GLN A 42 9.44 -1.50 -1.59
C GLN A 42 9.04 -2.60 -2.59
N PRO A 43 9.14 -3.91 -2.25
CA PRO A 43 8.66 -4.97 -3.13
C PRO A 43 7.16 -4.93 -3.45
N MET A 44 6.34 -4.33 -2.59
CA MET A 44 4.91 -4.16 -2.87
C MET A 44 4.64 -3.28 -4.10
N GLY A 45 5.54 -2.36 -4.42
CA GLY A 45 5.34 -1.44 -5.56
C GLY A 45 4.06 -0.62 -5.41
N ASN A 46 3.18 -0.67 -6.41
CA ASN A 46 1.88 0.02 -6.43
C ASN A 46 0.67 -0.89 -6.11
N ARG A 47 0.89 -2.03 -5.47
CA ARG A 47 -0.18 -3.00 -5.12
C ARG A 47 -0.88 -2.55 -3.85
N ILE A 48 -2.07 -1.94 -4.01
CA ILE A 48 -2.85 -1.34 -2.91
C ILE A 48 -3.79 -2.36 -2.28
N TYR A 49 -4.36 -3.25 -3.08
CA TYR A 49 -5.32 -4.26 -2.62
C TYR A 49 -5.13 -5.55 -3.42
N GLY A 50 -4.57 -6.56 -2.80
CA GLY A 50 -4.25 -7.83 -3.44
C GLY A 50 -2.96 -7.79 -4.25
N CYS A 51 -2.60 -8.96 -4.77
CA CYS A 51 -1.47 -9.16 -5.67
C CYS A 51 -1.73 -10.45 -6.45
N ASP A 52 -1.84 -10.35 -7.75
CA ASP A 52 -2.16 -11.47 -8.63
C ASP A 52 -0.98 -11.88 -9.51
N ASP A 53 0.25 -11.45 -9.21
CA ASP A 53 1.44 -11.73 -10.02
C ASP A 53 1.64 -13.24 -10.28
N CYS A 54 1.49 -14.05 -9.22
CA CYS A 54 1.64 -15.50 -9.33
C CYS A 54 0.53 -16.15 -10.18
N LEU A 55 -0.68 -15.57 -10.19
CA LEU A 55 -1.78 -15.98 -11.04
C LEU A 55 -1.57 -15.51 -12.48
N ALA A 56 -1.19 -14.24 -12.66
CA ALA A 56 -0.99 -13.62 -13.97
C ALA A 56 0.08 -14.34 -14.80
N VAL A 57 1.18 -14.79 -14.17
CA VAL A 57 2.27 -15.49 -14.87
C VAL A 57 1.97 -16.97 -15.15
N CYS A 58 0.86 -17.48 -14.60
CA CYS A 58 0.52 -18.92 -14.69
C CYS A 58 0.23 -19.34 -16.14
N PRO A 59 0.91 -20.41 -16.67
CA PRO A 59 0.65 -20.88 -18.04
C PRO A 59 -0.79 -21.38 -18.26
N TRP A 60 -1.51 -21.72 -17.19
CA TRP A 60 -2.91 -22.14 -17.28
C TRP A 60 -3.87 -21.02 -17.63
N ASN A 61 -3.43 -19.74 -17.53
CA ASN A 61 -4.22 -18.59 -17.98
C ASN A 61 -4.58 -18.64 -19.47
N LYS A 62 -3.89 -19.45 -20.28
CA LYS A 62 -4.28 -19.68 -21.67
C LYS A 62 -5.69 -20.26 -21.84
N PHE A 63 -6.26 -20.82 -20.78
CA PHE A 63 -7.62 -21.34 -20.76
C PHE A 63 -8.62 -20.40 -20.12
N ALA A 64 -8.17 -19.26 -19.58
CA ALA A 64 -9.03 -18.27 -18.96
C ALA A 64 -9.96 -17.63 -20.00
N GLN A 65 -11.19 -17.37 -19.58
CA GLN A 65 -12.18 -16.66 -20.39
C GLN A 65 -12.59 -15.39 -19.63
N ALA A 66 -12.95 -14.34 -20.35
CA ALA A 66 -13.49 -13.14 -19.72
C ALA A 66 -14.79 -13.46 -18.97
N ALA A 67 -14.96 -12.85 -17.79
CA ALA A 67 -16.19 -13.00 -17.02
C ALA A 67 -17.38 -12.45 -17.83
N SER A 68 -18.41 -13.27 -17.97
CA SER A 68 -19.68 -12.88 -18.60
C SER A 68 -20.58 -12.09 -17.66
N GLU A 69 -20.39 -12.22 -16.34
CA GLU A 69 -21.14 -11.53 -15.31
C GLU A 69 -20.68 -10.07 -15.19
N ALA A 70 -21.56 -9.14 -15.53
CA ALA A 70 -21.26 -7.70 -15.53
C ALA A 70 -20.85 -7.17 -14.15
N ALA A 71 -21.38 -7.76 -13.07
CA ALA A 71 -21.04 -7.38 -11.70
C ALA A 71 -19.57 -7.65 -11.32
N LEU A 72 -18.88 -8.52 -12.06
CA LEU A 72 -17.45 -8.83 -11.87
C LEU A 72 -16.52 -7.93 -12.69
N GLN A 73 -17.08 -7.07 -13.55
CA GLN A 73 -16.27 -6.13 -14.31
C GLN A 73 -15.87 -4.92 -13.47
N ALA A 74 -14.63 -4.43 -13.68
CA ALA A 74 -14.14 -3.25 -12.99
C ALA A 74 -15.00 -2.01 -13.32
N ARG A 75 -15.50 -1.33 -12.29
CA ARG A 75 -16.17 -0.04 -12.43
C ARG A 75 -15.22 0.99 -13.04
N ALA A 76 -15.74 1.91 -13.83
CA ALA A 76 -14.94 2.88 -14.57
C ALA A 76 -14.01 3.72 -13.66
N GLU A 77 -14.54 4.16 -12.51
CA GLU A 77 -13.83 4.96 -11.51
C GLU A 77 -12.71 4.20 -10.78
N LEU A 78 -12.66 2.87 -10.90
CA LEU A 78 -11.64 2.02 -10.27
C LEU A 78 -10.62 1.44 -11.28
N ARG A 79 -10.69 1.84 -12.54
CA ARG A 79 -9.80 1.27 -13.59
C ARG A 79 -8.40 1.87 -13.59
N ALA A 80 -8.07 2.88 -12.99
CA ALA A 80 -6.73 3.44 -12.75
C ALA A 80 -6.88 4.75 -11.96
N PRO A 81 -7.38 4.69 -10.72
CA PRO A 81 -7.57 5.90 -9.93
C PRO A 81 -6.21 6.52 -9.59
N GLY A 82 -6.17 7.87 -9.55
CA GLY A 82 -4.97 8.59 -9.15
C GLY A 82 -4.62 8.32 -7.68
N LEU A 83 -3.33 8.17 -7.37
CA LEU A 83 -2.89 7.95 -5.99
C LEU A 83 -3.25 9.13 -5.08
N ALA A 84 -3.18 10.36 -5.61
CA ALA A 84 -3.58 11.56 -4.87
C ALA A 84 -5.06 11.56 -4.51
N ASP A 85 -5.92 11.12 -5.45
CA ASP A 85 -7.37 11.03 -5.23
C ASP A 85 -7.70 9.96 -4.18
N LEU A 86 -7.01 8.81 -4.25
CA LEU A 86 -7.16 7.75 -3.25
C LEU A 86 -6.67 8.18 -1.86
N ALA A 87 -5.58 8.93 -1.79
CA ALA A 87 -5.03 9.43 -0.53
C ALA A 87 -5.95 10.49 0.13
N ALA A 88 -6.77 11.18 -0.66
CA ALA A 88 -7.70 12.20 -0.17
C ALA A 88 -9.01 11.64 0.42
N LEU A 89 -9.25 10.33 0.35
CA LEU A 89 -10.48 9.72 0.84
C LEU A 89 -10.57 9.80 2.38
N ASP A 90 -11.62 10.43 2.87
CA ASP A 90 -12.11 10.26 4.24
C ASP A 90 -12.90 8.95 4.39
N ASP A 91 -13.34 8.61 5.61
CA ASP A 91 -14.08 7.35 5.85
C ASP A 91 -15.41 7.30 5.09
N ALA A 92 -16.11 8.42 4.97
CA ALA A 92 -17.41 8.48 4.26
C ALA A 92 -17.22 8.28 2.75
N ALA A 93 -16.26 8.98 2.14
CA ALA A 93 -15.92 8.83 0.73
C ALA A 93 -15.38 7.43 0.42
N PHE A 94 -14.51 6.87 1.28
CA PHE A 94 -14.03 5.50 1.17
C PHE A 94 -15.16 4.48 1.18
N ARG A 95 -16.08 4.57 2.15
CA ARG A 95 -17.23 3.65 2.26
C ARG A 95 -18.19 3.76 1.09
N ASN A 96 -18.35 4.96 0.54
CA ASN A 96 -19.17 5.18 -0.65
C ASN A 96 -18.52 4.60 -1.89
N LEU A 97 -17.24 4.95 -2.16
CA LEU A 97 -16.49 4.49 -3.33
C LEU A 97 -16.43 2.95 -3.40
N PHE A 98 -16.20 2.29 -2.26
CA PHE A 98 -16.08 0.83 -2.18
C PHE A 98 -17.36 0.13 -1.72
N SER A 99 -18.53 0.78 -1.84
CA SER A 99 -19.81 0.14 -1.56
C SER A 99 -20.01 -1.06 -2.49
N GLY A 100 -20.43 -2.21 -1.91
CA GLY A 100 -20.59 -3.46 -2.66
C GLY A 100 -19.28 -4.14 -3.06
N SER A 101 -18.12 -3.61 -2.65
CA SER A 101 -16.81 -4.19 -2.95
C SER A 101 -16.18 -4.81 -1.69
N PRO A 102 -15.40 -5.91 -1.83
CA PRO A 102 -14.65 -6.50 -0.72
C PRO A 102 -13.57 -5.54 -0.15
N VAL A 103 -13.14 -4.53 -0.90
CA VAL A 103 -12.19 -3.50 -0.45
C VAL A 103 -12.72 -2.77 0.78
N LYS A 104 -14.03 -2.52 0.86
CA LYS A 104 -14.68 -1.86 2.01
C LYS A 104 -14.37 -2.54 3.34
N ARG A 105 -14.18 -3.85 3.36
CA ARG A 105 -13.88 -4.65 4.54
C ARG A 105 -12.52 -4.30 5.19
N THR A 106 -11.58 -3.78 4.43
CA THR A 106 -10.28 -3.40 4.98
C THR A 106 -10.37 -2.19 5.93
N GLY A 107 -11.34 -1.33 5.72
CA GLY A 107 -11.41 -0.02 6.37
C GLY A 107 -10.47 1.00 5.73
N ARG A 108 -10.82 2.29 5.92
CA ARG A 108 -10.09 3.41 5.31
C ARG A 108 -8.61 3.42 5.70
N ASP A 109 -8.27 3.27 6.96
CA ASP A 109 -6.89 3.45 7.45
C ASP A 109 -5.91 2.45 6.86
N ARG A 110 -6.29 1.16 6.78
CA ARG A 110 -5.45 0.15 6.13
C ARG A 110 -5.33 0.38 4.62
N PHE A 111 -6.41 0.84 3.99
CA PHE A 111 -6.39 1.19 2.58
C PHE A 111 -5.43 2.37 2.33
N ILE A 112 -5.55 3.46 3.09
CA ILE A 112 -4.66 4.63 2.97
C ILE A 112 -3.21 4.27 3.30
N ARG A 113 -2.95 3.41 4.30
CA ARG A 113 -1.62 2.83 4.55
C ARG A 113 -1.02 2.23 3.28
N ASN A 114 -1.79 1.44 2.54
CA ASN A 114 -1.32 0.79 1.32
C ASN A 114 -1.14 1.80 0.17
N VAL A 115 -2.02 2.80 0.07
CA VAL A 115 -1.88 3.91 -0.90
C VAL A 115 -0.59 4.69 -0.65
N LEU A 116 -0.26 4.98 0.60
CA LEU A 116 0.97 5.69 0.96
C LEU A 116 2.24 4.88 0.62
N ILE A 117 2.19 3.55 0.74
CA ILE A 117 3.28 2.70 0.25
C ILE A 117 3.44 2.84 -1.27
N ALA A 118 2.34 2.84 -2.03
CA ALA A 118 2.39 3.07 -3.47
C ALA A 118 2.92 4.46 -3.83
N ILE A 119 2.52 5.49 -3.08
CA ILE A 119 3.04 6.87 -3.22
C ILE A 119 4.55 6.90 -2.98
N GLY A 120 5.04 6.32 -1.89
CA GLY A 120 6.48 6.27 -1.61
C GLY A 120 7.30 5.47 -2.63
N ASN A 121 6.68 4.51 -3.31
CA ASN A 121 7.31 3.73 -4.38
C ASN A 121 7.22 4.40 -5.76
N SER A 122 6.42 5.44 -5.94
CA SER A 122 6.18 6.07 -7.24
C SER A 122 7.38 6.85 -7.77
N GLY A 123 8.21 7.41 -6.88
CA GLY A 123 9.26 8.36 -7.24
C GLY A 123 8.72 9.71 -7.77
N ASP A 124 7.42 9.94 -7.72
CA ASP A 124 6.78 11.16 -8.19
C ASP A 124 6.71 12.21 -7.08
N ALA A 125 7.55 13.24 -7.18
CA ALA A 125 7.61 14.33 -6.20
C ALA A 125 6.27 15.09 -6.04
N ALA A 126 5.40 15.09 -7.06
CA ALA A 126 4.09 15.72 -6.97
C ALA A 126 3.17 15.05 -5.93
N LEU A 127 3.45 13.80 -5.58
CA LEU A 127 2.71 13.05 -4.56
C LEU A 127 3.18 13.33 -3.12
N ALA A 128 4.22 14.12 -2.93
CA ALA A 128 4.68 14.51 -1.60
C ALA A 128 3.62 15.34 -0.85
N GLU A 129 2.95 16.26 -1.54
CA GLU A 129 1.95 17.13 -0.91
C GLU A 129 0.71 16.34 -0.42
N PRO A 130 0.09 15.42 -1.17
CA PRO A 130 -0.90 14.49 -0.64
C PRO A 130 -0.43 13.71 0.59
N ALA A 131 0.82 13.22 0.60
CA ALA A 131 1.37 12.49 1.74
C ALA A 131 1.61 13.42 2.96
N MET A 132 2.03 14.67 2.77
CA MET A 132 2.21 15.64 3.86
C MET A 132 0.90 15.93 4.61
N ARG A 133 -0.22 16.02 3.91
CA ARG A 133 -1.53 16.20 4.57
C ARG A 133 -1.85 15.09 5.55
N LEU A 134 -1.43 13.86 5.24
CA LEU A 134 -1.67 12.67 6.05
C LEU A 134 -0.73 12.52 7.27
N LEU A 135 0.26 13.39 7.44
CA LEU A 135 1.03 13.49 8.69
C LEU A 135 0.18 13.93 9.88
N ARG A 136 -1.01 14.52 9.64
CA ARG A 136 -1.97 14.95 10.67
C ARG A 136 -3.20 14.06 10.75
N ASP A 137 -3.17 12.88 10.13
CA ASP A 137 -4.28 11.93 10.20
C ASP A 137 -4.48 11.42 11.62
N ASP A 138 -5.72 11.14 12.02
CA ASP A 138 -6.04 10.60 13.34
C ASP A 138 -5.41 9.22 13.57
N SER A 139 -5.29 8.42 12.51
CA SER A 139 -4.74 7.06 12.56
C SER A 139 -3.20 7.07 12.58
N PRO A 140 -2.54 6.55 13.63
CA PRO A 140 -1.09 6.41 13.65
C PRO A 140 -0.57 5.50 12.53
N LEU A 141 -1.38 4.53 12.11
CA LEU A 141 -1.04 3.65 10.99
C LEU A 141 -0.86 4.45 9.69
N VAL A 142 -1.70 5.45 9.46
CA VAL A 142 -1.64 6.34 8.30
C VAL A 142 -0.45 7.29 8.45
N ARG A 143 -0.30 7.95 9.61
CA ARG A 143 0.82 8.88 9.85
C ARG A 143 2.18 8.23 9.65
N ALA A 144 2.40 7.02 10.19
CA ALA A 144 3.66 6.31 10.02
C ALA A 144 3.99 6.04 8.54
N MET A 145 2.99 5.65 7.75
CA MET A 145 3.23 5.42 6.32
C MET A 145 3.38 6.71 5.52
N ALA A 146 2.78 7.82 5.97
CA ALA A 146 3.05 9.14 5.40
C ALA A 146 4.52 9.55 5.61
N VAL A 147 5.05 9.34 6.81
CA VAL A 147 6.49 9.55 7.12
C VAL A 147 7.36 8.74 6.16
N TRP A 148 7.08 7.45 6.02
CA TRP A 148 7.86 6.57 5.14
C TRP A 148 7.79 7.00 3.67
N ALA A 149 6.61 7.38 3.18
CA ALA A 149 6.43 7.86 1.81
C ALA A 149 7.22 9.16 1.55
N LEU A 150 7.14 10.12 2.47
CA LEU A 150 7.85 11.39 2.37
C LEU A 150 9.35 11.22 2.39
N ALA A 151 9.87 10.31 3.19
CA ALA A 151 11.30 10.02 3.22
C ALA A 151 11.83 9.43 1.91
N ARG A 152 10.96 8.82 1.10
CA ARG A 152 11.32 8.30 -0.21
C ARG A 152 11.17 9.33 -1.35
N LEU A 153 10.37 10.36 -1.12
CA LEU A 153 10.08 11.40 -2.12
C LEU A 153 10.91 12.67 -1.94
N HIS A 154 11.43 12.90 -0.73
CA HIS A 154 12.28 14.04 -0.42
C HIS A 154 13.76 13.67 -0.37
N ASP A 155 14.61 14.64 -0.62
CA ASP A 155 16.02 14.54 -0.27
C ASP A 155 16.24 14.60 1.26
N ALA A 156 17.43 14.23 1.71
CA ALA A 156 17.73 14.17 3.14
C ALA A 156 17.56 15.51 3.88
N PRO A 157 17.96 16.69 3.33
CA PRO A 157 17.73 17.97 3.97
C PRO A 157 16.25 18.31 4.14
N ALA A 158 15.43 18.13 3.08
CA ALA A 158 14.00 18.40 3.12
C ALA A 158 13.27 17.47 4.10
N PHE A 159 13.61 16.18 4.08
CA PHE A 159 13.05 15.21 5.03
C PHE A 159 13.45 15.55 6.48
N LYS A 160 14.71 15.95 6.71
CA LYS A 160 15.16 16.38 8.04
C LYS A 160 14.34 17.57 8.56
N ALA A 161 14.08 18.57 7.72
CA ALA A 161 13.28 19.72 8.10
C ALA A 161 11.85 19.31 8.50
N LEU A 162 11.22 18.39 7.76
CA LEU A 162 9.91 17.82 8.12
C LEU A 162 9.95 17.08 9.46
N ARG A 163 10.97 16.27 9.67
CA ARG A 163 11.16 15.55 10.93
C ARG A 163 11.29 16.50 12.11
N ASP A 164 12.14 17.51 11.99
CA ASP A 164 12.40 18.48 13.06
C ASP A 164 11.12 19.28 13.41
N ALA A 165 10.22 19.49 12.43
CA ALA A 165 8.93 20.17 12.64
C ALA A 165 7.85 19.27 13.27
N HIS A 166 7.80 17.97 12.92
CA HIS A 166 6.67 17.11 13.29
C HIS A 166 6.96 16.14 14.44
N LEU A 167 8.20 15.63 14.54
CA LEU A 167 8.57 14.63 15.56
C LEU A 167 8.35 15.12 17.02
N PRO A 168 8.57 16.40 17.38
CA PRO A 168 8.35 16.84 18.76
C PRO A 168 6.90 16.73 19.23
N GLU A 169 5.94 16.85 18.31
CA GLU A 169 4.50 16.81 18.60
C GLU A 169 3.92 15.38 18.49
N GLU A 170 4.62 14.44 17.87
CA GLU A 170 4.14 13.07 17.69
C GLU A 170 4.21 12.30 19.02
N ARG A 171 3.10 11.65 19.37
CA ARG A 171 2.94 10.89 20.61
C ARG A 171 2.98 9.37 20.44
N ASP A 172 2.64 8.89 19.25
CA ASP A 172 2.61 7.46 18.95
C ASP A 172 4.03 6.93 18.75
N GLU A 173 4.37 5.85 19.45
CA GLU A 173 5.73 5.29 19.45
C GLU A 173 6.12 4.68 18.11
N ASP A 174 5.18 4.08 17.37
CA ASP A 174 5.45 3.48 16.07
C ASP A 174 5.70 4.57 15.02
N VAL A 175 4.95 5.68 15.07
CA VAL A 175 5.19 6.85 14.21
C VAL A 175 6.53 7.52 14.54
N ARG A 176 6.84 7.67 15.84
CA ARG A 176 8.14 8.21 16.28
C ARG A 176 9.31 7.35 15.80
N ARG A 177 9.15 6.03 15.88
CA ARG A 177 10.14 5.07 15.38
C ARG A 177 10.33 5.24 13.87
N GLU A 178 9.24 5.44 13.12
CA GLU A 178 9.30 5.64 11.68
C GLU A 178 10.12 6.90 11.32
N TRP A 179 9.93 8.02 12.03
CA TRP A 179 10.74 9.23 11.89
C TRP A 179 12.24 9.01 12.21
N GLY A 180 12.55 8.13 13.16
CA GLY A 180 13.93 7.85 13.57
C GLY A 180 14.69 6.92 12.63
N GLU A 181 14.01 5.96 12.02
CA GLU A 181 14.64 4.91 11.21
C GLU A 181 14.76 5.25 9.71
N VAL A 182 14.02 6.25 9.22
CA VAL A 182 14.03 6.69 7.83
C VAL A 182 14.89 7.94 7.72
N GLY A 183 16.16 7.82 7.65
CA GLY A 183 17.09 8.97 7.55
C GLY A 183 18.51 8.64 7.99
N ASN A 184 18.72 7.37 8.27
CA ASN A 184 20.05 6.83 8.50
C ASN A 184 20.49 6.02 7.29
#